data_ab92364fcc9912701bf8bddb764cfee9
#
_entry.id   ab92364fcc9912701bf8bddb764cfee9
#
_cell.length_a   1.000
_cell.length_b   1.000
_cell.length_c   1.000
_cell.angle_alpha   90.00
_cell.angle_beta   90.00
_cell.angle_gamma   90.00
#
_symmetry.space_group_name_H-M   'P 1'
#
loop_
_entity.id
_entity.type
_entity.pdbx_description
1 polymer ?
#
loop_
_entity_poly.entity_id
_entity_poly.type
_entity_poly.pdbx_seq_one_letter_code
_entity_poly.pdbx_strand_id
1 'polypeptide(L)'
;MKRVIVFVLLVLPSFAFAQSADADFSSLLKERKFADVEKLANERIAANARDDIAIWYLGNITASDSAKRDATIAKAEICIKLMPDSAKCHHVLGRLYGVAALSSGMINGIKYASRIKDEFAKAVELDPKNFDARRDLNQFYLQAPGIAGGSVRKALENSDAHGKFNTAQGQLLRAEVHIYEKEFEKADSLLSAVRPASDEVVARGLPQAWMNLGFALINDKQAAKALLLFERQLAIDMNNALMHLGLGRAQLENQAVDAAIASMERALKIDSKLGAHYRLGIAYQTKGDKPKAIAAFQQFLTYSTSGKSADDARQRLNALGVAAPGKSG
;
A
#
# COMPACT_ATOMS: atom_id res chain seq x y z
N MET A 1 -45.05 -45.86 -26.16
CA MET A 1 -44.24 -45.48 -25.02
C MET A 1 -42.99 -44.78 -25.46
N LYS A 2 -42.97 -43.43 -25.45
CA LYS A 2 -41.82 -42.63 -25.83
C LYS A 2 -41.03 -42.30 -24.54
N ARG A 3 -39.77 -42.79 -24.44
CA ARG A 3 -38.87 -42.46 -23.35
C ARG A 3 -38.28 -41.08 -23.63
N VAL A 4 -38.58 -40.12 -22.73
CA VAL A 4 -37.94 -38.82 -22.69
C VAL A 4 -36.67 -39.00 -21.87
N ILE A 5 -35.50 -38.81 -22.49
CA ILE A 5 -34.20 -38.75 -21.81
C ILE A 5 -34.01 -37.28 -21.40
N VAL A 6 -34.09 -37.02 -20.08
CA VAL A 6 -33.77 -35.70 -19.48
C VAL A 6 -32.24 -35.66 -19.31
N PHE A 7 -31.57 -34.83 -20.10
CA PHE A 7 -30.17 -34.43 -19.85
C PHE A 7 -30.14 -33.43 -18.70
N VAL A 8 -29.71 -33.89 -17.53
CA VAL A 8 -29.35 -32.97 -16.43
C VAL A 8 -27.94 -32.45 -16.72
N LEU A 9 -27.85 -31.22 -17.19
CA LEU A 9 -26.60 -30.46 -17.26
C LEU A 9 -26.18 -30.12 -15.82
N LEU A 10 -25.20 -30.84 -15.29
CA LEU A 10 -24.47 -30.48 -14.08
C LEU A 10 -23.62 -29.26 -14.40
N VAL A 11 -24.17 -28.07 -14.10
CA VAL A 11 -23.39 -26.85 -14.01
C VAL A 11 -22.61 -26.93 -12.70
N LEU A 12 -21.37 -27.39 -12.76
CA LEU A 12 -20.45 -27.34 -11.62
C LEU A 12 -20.09 -25.88 -11.34
N PRO A 13 -20.05 -25.45 -10.08
CA PRO A 13 -19.92 -24.05 -9.74
C PRO A 13 -18.50 -23.54 -9.95
N SER A 14 -18.29 -22.72 -10.97
CA SER A 14 -17.06 -21.97 -11.22
C SER A 14 -16.70 -21.01 -10.05
N PHE A 15 -17.65 -20.74 -9.17
CA PHE A 15 -17.48 -19.86 -8.02
C PHE A 15 -16.61 -20.45 -6.89
N ALA A 16 -16.61 -21.76 -6.69
CA ALA A 16 -15.83 -22.39 -5.62
C ALA A 16 -14.32 -22.38 -5.89
N PHE A 17 -13.91 -22.46 -7.15
CA PHE A 17 -12.50 -22.43 -7.54
C PHE A 17 -11.87 -21.04 -7.42
N ALA A 18 -12.61 -19.97 -7.71
CA ALA A 18 -12.12 -18.59 -7.59
C ALA A 18 -11.88 -18.21 -6.12
N GLN A 19 -12.77 -18.63 -5.22
CA GLN A 19 -12.69 -18.29 -3.80
C GLN A 19 -11.57 -19.06 -3.07
N SER A 20 -11.27 -20.31 -3.46
CA SER A 20 -10.12 -21.06 -2.95
C SER A 20 -8.79 -20.49 -3.43
N ALA A 21 -8.74 -20.06 -4.68
CA ALA A 21 -7.54 -19.50 -5.30
C ALA A 21 -7.04 -18.20 -4.67
N ASP A 22 -7.96 -17.32 -4.29
CA ASP A 22 -7.65 -16.07 -3.60
C ASP A 22 -7.19 -16.33 -2.16
N ALA A 23 -7.78 -17.35 -1.50
CA ALA A 23 -7.40 -17.78 -0.16
C ALA A 23 -5.95 -18.31 -0.10
N ASP A 24 -5.48 -19.06 -1.09
CA ASP A 24 -4.12 -19.59 -1.14
C ASP A 24 -3.08 -18.47 -1.22
N PHE A 25 -3.28 -17.51 -2.11
CA PHE A 25 -2.40 -16.35 -2.21
C PHE A 25 -2.42 -15.48 -0.94
N SER A 26 -3.60 -15.25 -0.38
CA SER A 26 -3.77 -14.46 0.84
C SER A 26 -3.06 -15.10 2.04
N SER A 27 -3.08 -16.43 2.15
CA SER A 27 -2.37 -17.18 3.19
C SER A 27 -0.85 -17.00 3.04
N LEU A 28 -0.30 -17.22 1.85
CA LEU A 28 1.13 -17.06 1.57
C LEU A 28 1.61 -15.63 1.84
N LEU A 29 0.80 -14.61 1.50
CA LEU A 29 1.14 -13.22 1.78
C LEU A 29 1.14 -12.90 3.27
N LYS A 30 0.19 -13.43 4.05
CA LYS A 30 0.16 -13.29 5.52
C LYS A 30 1.43 -13.86 6.16
N GLU A 31 1.94 -14.97 5.61
CA GLU A 31 3.17 -15.61 6.03
C GLU A 31 4.43 -14.93 5.46
N ARG A 32 4.28 -13.92 4.58
CA ARG A 32 5.36 -13.24 3.83
C ARG A 32 6.18 -14.18 2.94
N LYS A 33 5.59 -15.25 2.45
CA LYS A 33 6.21 -16.21 1.53
C LYS A 33 6.15 -15.71 0.09
N PHE A 34 6.78 -14.56 -0.19
CA PHE A 34 6.70 -13.90 -1.50
C PHE A 34 7.22 -14.77 -2.66
N ALA A 35 8.26 -15.57 -2.43
CA ALA A 35 8.77 -16.50 -3.44
C ALA A 35 7.74 -17.59 -3.80
N ASP A 36 6.99 -18.10 -2.83
CA ASP A 36 5.94 -19.09 -3.07
C ASP A 36 4.74 -18.45 -3.79
N VAL A 37 4.39 -17.20 -3.47
CA VAL A 37 3.38 -16.42 -4.22
C VAL A 37 3.80 -16.27 -5.68
N GLU A 38 5.06 -15.91 -5.95
CA GLU A 38 5.59 -15.75 -7.31
C GLU A 38 5.57 -17.07 -8.09
N LYS A 39 6.01 -18.16 -7.45
CA LYS A 39 6.00 -19.50 -8.04
C LYS A 39 4.58 -19.94 -8.40
N LEU A 40 3.66 -19.89 -7.43
CA LEU A 40 2.27 -20.29 -7.63
C LEU A 40 1.59 -19.45 -8.73
N ALA A 41 1.82 -18.12 -8.73
CA ALA A 41 1.25 -17.26 -9.75
C ALA A 41 1.76 -17.59 -11.16
N ASN A 42 3.08 -17.83 -11.31
CA ASN A 42 3.66 -18.20 -12.60
C ASN A 42 3.16 -19.55 -13.09
N GLU A 43 3.03 -20.57 -12.23
CA GLU A 43 2.47 -21.89 -12.55
C GLU A 43 1.02 -21.77 -13.03
N ARG A 44 0.20 -20.98 -12.35
CA ARG A 44 -1.21 -20.77 -12.71
C ARG A 44 -1.37 -20.01 -14.02
N ILE A 45 -0.57 -18.95 -14.24
CA ILE A 45 -0.59 -18.20 -15.50
C ILE A 45 -0.13 -19.06 -16.66
N ALA A 46 0.87 -19.94 -16.47
CA ALA A 46 1.32 -20.89 -17.48
C ALA A 46 0.24 -21.91 -17.84
N ALA A 47 -0.52 -22.40 -16.86
CA ALA A 47 -1.65 -23.29 -17.07
C ALA A 47 -2.87 -22.59 -17.69
N ASN A 48 -3.11 -21.33 -17.34
CA ASN A 48 -4.23 -20.54 -17.84
C ASN A 48 -3.86 -19.05 -17.91
N ALA A 49 -3.58 -18.53 -19.09
CA ALA A 49 -3.24 -17.14 -19.32
C ALA A 49 -4.41 -16.15 -19.02
N ARG A 50 -5.61 -16.67 -18.74
CA ARG A 50 -6.79 -15.91 -18.30
C ARG A 50 -6.95 -15.88 -16.77
N ASP A 51 -5.94 -16.29 -16.00
CA ASP A 51 -5.98 -16.25 -14.56
C ASP A 51 -5.65 -14.84 -14.05
N ASP A 52 -6.65 -13.98 -14.00
CA ASP A 52 -6.50 -12.59 -13.57
C ASP A 52 -6.16 -12.44 -12.07
N ILE A 53 -6.53 -13.43 -11.25
CA ILE A 53 -6.14 -13.50 -9.84
C ILE A 53 -4.63 -13.70 -9.74
N ALA A 54 -4.08 -14.69 -10.46
CA ALA A 54 -2.65 -14.95 -10.44
C ALA A 54 -1.84 -13.76 -10.97
N ILE A 55 -2.30 -13.11 -12.04
CA ILE A 55 -1.66 -11.90 -12.60
C ILE A 55 -1.71 -10.74 -11.60
N TRP A 56 -2.82 -10.57 -10.89
CA TRP A 56 -2.98 -9.56 -9.85
C TRP A 56 -1.94 -9.75 -8.73
N TYR A 57 -1.81 -10.95 -8.19
CA TYR A 57 -0.85 -11.23 -7.12
C TYR A 57 0.60 -11.12 -7.60
N LEU A 58 0.92 -11.65 -8.78
CA LEU A 58 2.24 -11.54 -9.38
C LEU A 58 2.66 -10.08 -9.54
N GLY A 59 1.77 -9.24 -10.11
CA GLY A 59 2.05 -7.82 -10.32
C GLY A 59 2.34 -7.07 -9.03
N ASN A 60 1.57 -7.35 -7.96
CA ASN A 60 1.77 -6.68 -6.69
C ASN A 60 3.11 -7.00 -6.02
N ILE A 61 3.63 -8.22 -6.17
CA ILE A 61 4.90 -8.62 -5.54
C ILE A 61 6.12 -8.31 -6.40
N THR A 62 5.97 -8.22 -7.72
CA THR A 62 7.08 -7.97 -8.66
C THR A 62 7.25 -6.51 -9.03
N ALA A 63 6.31 -5.64 -8.70
CA ALA A 63 6.29 -4.24 -9.13
C ALA A 63 7.59 -3.47 -8.81
N SER A 64 8.21 -3.73 -7.67
CA SER A 64 9.43 -3.04 -7.21
C SER A 64 10.73 -3.56 -7.86
N ASP A 65 10.73 -4.77 -8.41
CA ASP A 65 11.86 -5.37 -9.11
C ASP A 65 11.74 -5.05 -10.61
N SER A 66 12.66 -4.28 -11.16
CA SER A 66 12.55 -3.78 -12.54
C SER A 66 12.52 -4.90 -13.57
N ALA A 67 13.35 -5.93 -13.44
CA ALA A 67 13.40 -7.03 -14.40
C ALA A 67 12.13 -7.88 -14.35
N LYS A 68 11.65 -8.21 -13.16
CA LYS A 68 10.40 -8.96 -12.96
C LYS A 68 9.17 -8.15 -13.35
N ARG A 69 9.16 -6.84 -13.06
CA ARG A 69 8.09 -5.92 -13.42
C ARG A 69 7.85 -5.90 -14.93
N ASP A 70 8.90 -5.76 -15.73
CA ASP A 70 8.77 -5.67 -17.18
C ASP A 70 8.21 -6.98 -17.77
N ALA A 71 8.64 -8.13 -17.27
CA ALA A 71 8.07 -9.43 -17.64
C ALA A 71 6.60 -9.56 -17.20
N THR A 72 6.23 -8.99 -16.05
CA THR A 72 4.85 -9.02 -15.55
C THR A 72 3.95 -8.05 -16.31
N ILE A 73 4.45 -6.89 -16.75
CA ILE A 73 3.73 -5.98 -17.65
C ILE A 73 3.30 -6.75 -18.92
N ALA A 74 4.23 -7.49 -19.56
CA ALA A 74 3.89 -8.26 -20.76
C ALA A 74 2.77 -9.29 -20.49
N LYS A 75 2.79 -9.97 -19.34
CA LYS A 75 1.73 -10.92 -18.94
C LYS A 75 0.40 -10.20 -18.70
N ALA A 76 0.40 -9.03 -18.06
CA ALA A 76 -0.81 -8.26 -17.82
C ALA A 76 -1.40 -7.71 -19.13
N GLU A 77 -0.57 -7.31 -20.09
CA GLU A 77 -1.02 -6.90 -21.45
C GLU A 77 -1.66 -8.07 -22.21
N ILE A 78 -1.11 -9.29 -22.08
CA ILE A 78 -1.73 -10.50 -22.64
C ILE A 78 -3.07 -10.77 -21.95
N CYS A 79 -3.16 -10.62 -20.63
CA CYS A 79 -4.40 -10.78 -19.88
C CYS A 79 -5.50 -9.86 -20.43
N ILE A 80 -5.20 -8.58 -20.62
CA ILE A 80 -6.17 -7.61 -21.19
C ILE A 80 -6.59 -7.99 -22.61
N LYS A 81 -5.67 -8.46 -23.45
CA LYS A 81 -6.03 -8.94 -24.80
C LYS A 81 -6.98 -10.12 -24.76
N LEU A 82 -6.83 -11.03 -23.81
CA LEU A 82 -7.66 -12.22 -23.65
C LEU A 82 -8.95 -11.95 -22.87
N MET A 83 -8.93 -10.96 -21.98
CA MET A 83 -10.03 -10.58 -21.08
C MET A 83 -10.11 -9.05 -20.95
N PRO A 84 -10.62 -8.35 -21.98
CA PRO A 84 -10.71 -6.89 -21.95
C PRO A 84 -11.65 -6.34 -20.86
N ASP A 85 -12.48 -7.21 -20.28
CA ASP A 85 -13.42 -6.87 -19.21
C ASP A 85 -12.92 -7.26 -17.81
N SER A 86 -11.66 -7.69 -17.66
CA SER A 86 -11.10 -7.97 -16.35
C SER A 86 -10.60 -6.69 -15.65
N ALA A 87 -11.36 -6.23 -14.65
CA ALA A 87 -10.94 -5.11 -13.81
C ALA A 87 -9.57 -5.34 -13.15
N LYS A 88 -9.25 -6.59 -12.75
CA LYS A 88 -7.98 -6.93 -12.13
C LYS A 88 -6.79 -6.75 -13.08
N CYS A 89 -6.92 -7.18 -14.35
CA CYS A 89 -5.86 -7.05 -15.34
C CYS A 89 -5.55 -5.57 -15.63
N HIS A 90 -6.58 -4.74 -15.80
CA HIS A 90 -6.44 -3.30 -15.96
C HIS A 90 -5.82 -2.65 -14.72
N HIS A 91 -6.31 -2.99 -13.54
CA HIS A 91 -5.82 -2.41 -12.29
C HIS A 91 -4.34 -2.72 -12.06
N VAL A 92 -3.93 -4.00 -12.20
CA VAL A 92 -2.53 -4.38 -11.99
C VAL A 92 -1.60 -3.79 -13.04
N LEU A 93 -2.03 -3.67 -14.29
CA LEU A 93 -1.23 -3.02 -15.33
C LEU A 93 -1.02 -1.53 -15.03
N GLY A 94 -2.05 -0.82 -14.59
CA GLY A 94 -1.95 0.56 -14.12
C GLY A 94 -0.94 0.72 -12.99
N ARG A 95 -0.93 -0.19 -12.00
CA ARG A 95 0.04 -0.20 -10.89
C ARG A 95 1.46 -0.44 -11.36
N LEU A 96 1.67 -1.42 -12.23
CA LEU A 96 3.00 -1.73 -12.78
C LEU A 96 3.59 -0.54 -13.55
N TYR A 97 2.78 0.13 -14.39
CA TYR A 97 3.19 1.36 -15.07
C TYR A 97 3.42 2.51 -14.08
N GLY A 98 2.61 2.61 -13.03
CA GLY A 98 2.83 3.61 -11.96
C GLY A 98 4.18 3.48 -11.30
N VAL A 99 4.58 2.26 -10.91
CA VAL A 99 5.90 1.99 -10.33
C VAL A 99 7.02 2.19 -11.36
N ALA A 100 6.80 1.80 -12.62
CA ALA A 100 7.77 2.06 -13.70
C ALA A 100 8.00 3.57 -13.89
N ALA A 101 6.93 4.36 -13.90
CA ALA A 101 7.01 5.82 -14.00
C ALA A 101 7.83 6.45 -12.86
N LEU A 102 7.55 6.04 -11.62
CA LEU A 102 8.28 6.53 -10.44
C LEU A 102 9.77 6.15 -10.48
N SER A 103 10.10 4.97 -11.00
CA SER A 103 11.48 4.47 -11.09
C SER A 103 12.28 5.15 -12.21
N SER A 104 11.61 5.61 -13.28
CA SER A 104 12.24 6.19 -14.47
C SER A 104 12.53 7.68 -14.37
N GLY A 105 12.14 8.32 -13.28
CA GLY A 105 12.23 9.77 -13.06
C GLY A 105 11.15 10.57 -13.78
N MET A 106 11.02 11.84 -13.43
CA MET A 106 9.88 12.69 -13.81
C MET A 106 9.66 12.77 -15.34
N ILE A 107 10.72 13.01 -16.12
CA ILE A 107 10.59 13.20 -17.58
C ILE A 107 10.11 11.92 -18.27
N ASN A 108 10.69 10.78 -17.92
CA ASN A 108 10.29 9.50 -18.49
C ASN A 108 8.96 9.01 -17.92
N GLY A 109 8.66 9.35 -16.66
CA GLY A 109 7.40 9.01 -16.01
C GLY A 109 6.17 9.58 -16.72
N ILE A 110 6.26 10.79 -17.27
CA ILE A 110 5.17 11.43 -18.03
C ILE A 110 4.69 10.56 -19.21
N LYS A 111 5.60 9.81 -19.84
CA LYS A 111 5.23 8.91 -20.97
C LYS A 111 4.24 7.82 -20.57
N TYR A 112 4.24 7.42 -19.29
CA TYR A 112 3.32 6.42 -18.76
C TYR A 112 2.00 7.01 -18.28
N ALA A 113 1.92 8.33 -18.07
CA ALA A 113 0.81 8.96 -17.35
C ALA A 113 -0.57 8.67 -17.99
N SER A 114 -0.70 8.78 -19.32
CA SER A 114 -1.96 8.47 -19.99
C SER A 114 -2.34 7.00 -19.77
N ARG A 115 -1.41 6.07 -19.97
CA ARG A 115 -1.65 4.63 -19.78
C ARG A 115 -2.07 4.30 -18.35
N ILE A 116 -1.36 4.86 -17.35
CA ILE A 116 -1.70 4.67 -15.93
C ILE A 116 -3.14 5.12 -15.67
N LYS A 117 -3.48 6.33 -16.12
CA LYS A 117 -4.81 6.89 -15.93
C LYS A 117 -5.88 6.03 -16.61
N ASP A 118 -5.65 5.65 -17.87
CA ASP A 118 -6.63 4.94 -18.69
C ASP A 118 -6.87 3.52 -18.11
N GLU A 119 -5.81 2.84 -17.65
CA GLU A 119 -5.92 1.52 -17.03
C GLU A 119 -6.64 1.58 -15.66
N PHE A 120 -6.33 2.56 -14.81
CA PHE A 120 -7.08 2.73 -13.55
C PHE A 120 -8.54 3.14 -13.78
N ALA A 121 -8.79 4.04 -14.73
CA ALA A 121 -10.14 4.45 -15.07
C ALA A 121 -10.96 3.27 -15.62
N LYS A 122 -10.35 2.43 -16.47
CA LYS A 122 -11.00 1.22 -16.99
C LYS A 122 -11.27 0.19 -15.88
N ALA A 123 -10.34 -0.02 -14.97
CA ALA A 123 -10.56 -0.88 -13.81
C ALA A 123 -11.75 -0.41 -12.95
N VAL A 124 -11.86 0.90 -12.72
CA VAL A 124 -12.98 1.51 -11.97
C VAL A 124 -14.30 1.45 -12.75
N GLU A 125 -14.27 1.57 -14.08
CA GLU A 125 -15.45 1.39 -14.93
C GLU A 125 -16.00 -0.03 -14.85
N LEU A 126 -15.10 -1.03 -14.94
CA LEU A 126 -15.44 -2.45 -14.92
C LEU A 126 -15.87 -2.95 -13.51
N ASP A 127 -15.27 -2.43 -12.46
CA ASP A 127 -15.65 -2.71 -11.06
C ASP A 127 -15.75 -1.40 -10.25
N PRO A 128 -16.89 -0.72 -10.31
CA PRO A 128 -17.09 0.57 -9.63
C PRO A 128 -17.04 0.51 -8.12
N LYS A 129 -17.19 -0.69 -7.51
CA LYS A 129 -17.14 -0.90 -6.07
C LYS A 129 -15.73 -1.24 -5.57
N ASN A 130 -14.76 -1.42 -6.45
CA ASN A 130 -13.40 -1.74 -6.08
C ASN A 130 -12.71 -0.51 -5.44
N PHE A 131 -12.59 -0.56 -4.13
CA PHE A 131 -11.96 0.51 -3.36
C PHE A 131 -10.49 0.72 -3.75
N ASP A 132 -9.72 -0.36 -3.93
CA ASP A 132 -8.28 -0.24 -4.22
C ASP A 132 -8.04 0.38 -5.60
N ALA A 133 -8.80 -0.01 -6.63
CA ALA A 133 -8.73 0.62 -7.96
C ALA A 133 -9.12 2.11 -7.90
N ARG A 134 -10.16 2.42 -7.13
CA ARG A 134 -10.65 3.77 -6.91
C ARG A 134 -9.60 4.64 -6.20
N ARG A 135 -8.93 4.08 -5.20
CA ARG A 135 -7.86 4.75 -4.46
C ARG A 135 -6.63 5.00 -5.34
N ASP A 136 -6.22 4.02 -6.14
CA ASP A 136 -5.07 4.18 -7.02
C ASP A 136 -5.34 5.23 -8.11
N LEU A 137 -6.58 5.33 -8.62
CA LEU A 137 -6.99 6.41 -9.50
C LEU A 137 -6.97 7.79 -8.80
N ASN A 138 -7.39 7.86 -7.53
CA ASN A 138 -7.24 9.07 -6.70
C ASN A 138 -5.79 9.49 -6.57
N GLN A 139 -4.92 8.55 -6.22
CA GLN A 139 -3.47 8.80 -6.09
C GLN A 139 -2.89 9.33 -7.41
N PHE A 140 -3.29 8.76 -8.54
CA PHE A 140 -2.90 9.30 -9.85
C PHE A 140 -3.33 10.75 -10.01
N TYR A 141 -4.61 11.07 -9.74
CA TYR A 141 -5.11 12.43 -9.88
C TYR A 141 -4.40 13.44 -8.96
N LEU A 142 -3.99 13.03 -7.77
CA LEU A 142 -3.29 13.88 -6.81
C LEU A 142 -1.81 14.06 -7.15
N GLN A 143 -1.13 13.00 -7.64
CA GLN A 143 0.32 13.03 -7.80
C GLN A 143 0.80 13.40 -9.21
N ALA A 144 0.00 13.13 -10.24
CA ALA A 144 0.37 13.44 -11.60
C ALA A 144 0.35 14.96 -11.85
N PRO A 145 1.29 15.51 -12.61
CA PRO A 145 1.20 16.90 -13.06
C PRO A 145 -0.10 17.17 -13.84
N GLY A 146 -0.63 18.40 -13.78
CA GLY A 146 -1.86 18.75 -14.48
C GLY A 146 -1.82 18.45 -15.98
N ILE A 147 -0.68 18.70 -16.66
CA ILE A 147 -0.47 18.37 -18.07
C ILE A 147 -0.52 16.85 -18.36
N ALA A 148 -0.30 16.04 -17.33
CA ALA A 148 -0.37 14.58 -17.40
C ALA A 148 -1.73 14.03 -16.91
N GLY A 149 -2.69 14.91 -16.60
CA GLY A 149 -4.04 14.55 -16.21
C GLY A 149 -4.31 14.58 -14.71
N GLY A 150 -3.37 15.06 -13.88
CA GLY A 150 -3.57 15.29 -12.46
C GLY A 150 -4.64 16.34 -12.21
N SER A 151 -5.47 16.17 -11.18
CA SER A 151 -6.56 17.09 -10.84
C SER A 151 -7.19 16.76 -9.49
N VAL A 152 -7.03 17.65 -8.53
CA VAL A 152 -7.69 17.57 -7.21
C VAL A 152 -9.21 17.46 -7.37
N ARG A 153 -9.81 18.24 -8.28
CA ARG A 153 -11.25 18.17 -8.56
C ARG A 153 -11.69 16.76 -8.97
N LYS A 154 -10.95 16.12 -9.89
CA LYS A 154 -11.27 14.74 -10.31
C LYS A 154 -11.07 13.73 -9.18
N ALA A 155 -10.09 13.93 -8.30
CA ALA A 155 -9.92 13.09 -7.12
C ALA A 155 -11.12 13.19 -6.16
N LEU A 156 -11.64 14.41 -5.93
CA LEU A 156 -12.87 14.61 -5.15
C LEU A 156 -14.08 13.93 -5.81
N GLU A 157 -14.30 14.18 -7.10
CA GLU A 157 -15.39 13.56 -7.87
C GLU A 157 -15.34 12.02 -7.82
N ASN A 158 -14.15 11.46 -7.92
CA ASN A 158 -13.91 10.03 -7.82
C ASN A 158 -14.20 9.50 -6.42
N SER A 159 -13.82 10.23 -5.36
CA SER A 159 -14.15 9.89 -3.97
C SER A 159 -15.66 9.92 -3.72
N ASP A 160 -16.34 10.95 -4.20
CA ASP A 160 -17.79 11.12 -4.05
C ASP A 160 -18.57 10.04 -4.81
N ALA A 161 -18.09 9.66 -6.02
CA ALA A 161 -18.68 8.56 -6.78
C ALA A 161 -18.60 7.23 -6.02
N HIS A 162 -17.48 6.94 -5.34
CA HIS A 162 -17.36 5.75 -4.50
C HIS A 162 -18.23 5.83 -3.24
N GLY A 163 -18.34 7.01 -2.65
CA GLY A 163 -19.18 7.28 -1.47
C GLY A 163 -20.66 6.93 -1.67
N LYS A 164 -21.13 6.91 -2.93
CA LYS A 164 -22.50 6.46 -3.26
C LYS A 164 -22.70 4.94 -3.04
N PHE A 165 -21.64 4.15 -3.15
CA PHE A 165 -21.65 2.71 -2.88
C PHE A 165 -21.36 2.40 -1.42
N ASN A 166 -20.38 3.12 -0.86
CA ASN A 166 -19.95 2.96 0.53
C ASN A 166 -19.46 4.30 1.09
N THR A 167 -20.28 4.89 1.96
CA THR A 167 -20.00 6.21 2.55
C THR A 167 -18.67 6.23 3.31
N ALA A 168 -18.38 5.20 4.11
CA ALA A 168 -17.16 5.14 4.92
C ALA A 168 -15.90 5.05 4.05
N GLN A 169 -15.93 4.22 3.01
CA GLN A 169 -14.83 4.12 2.04
C GLN A 169 -14.66 5.43 1.26
N GLY A 170 -15.76 6.08 0.86
CA GLY A 170 -15.73 7.39 0.21
C GLY A 170 -15.11 8.48 1.11
N GLN A 171 -15.39 8.44 2.43
CA GLN A 171 -14.78 9.34 3.41
C GLN A 171 -13.26 9.12 3.53
N LEU A 172 -12.78 7.86 3.49
CA LEU A 172 -11.34 7.56 3.48
C LEU A 172 -10.65 8.17 2.26
N LEU A 173 -11.23 7.98 1.06
CA LEU A 173 -10.69 8.55 -0.18
C LEU A 173 -10.69 10.09 -0.15
N ARG A 174 -11.77 10.70 0.35
CA ARG A 174 -11.89 12.14 0.45
C ARG A 174 -10.91 12.74 1.48
N ALA A 175 -10.68 12.03 2.59
CA ALA A 175 -9.67 12.41 3.57
C ALA A 175 -8.26 12.44 2.95
N GLU A 176 -7.90 11.48 2.07
CA GLU A 176 -6.63 11.51 1.35
C GLU A 176 -6.48 12.78 0.49
N VAL A 177 -7.57 13.25 -0.14
CA VAL A 177 -7.56 14.49 -0.92
C VAL A 177 -7.32 15.70 -0.03
N HIS A 178 -8.00 15.79 1.13
CA HIS A 178 -7.80 16.89 2.06
C HIS A 178 -6.41 16.87 2.71
N ILE A 179 -5.83 15.68 2.95
CA ILE A 179 -4.44 15.55 3.41
C ILE A 179 -3.48 16.11 2.35
N TYR A 180 -3.70 15.80 1.08
CA TYR A 180 -2.88 16.31 -0.01
C TYR A 180 -2.94 17.85 -0.14
N GLU A 181 -4.13 18.43 0.00
CA GLU A 181 -4.37 19.88 -0.01
C GLU A 181 -3.95 20.56 1.30
N LYS A 182 -3.42 19.82 2.29
CA LYS A 182 -3.07 20.28 3.63
C LYS A 182 -4.25 20.85 4.44
N GLU A 183 -5.44 20.45 4.09
CA GLU A 183 -6.67 20.76 4.83
C GLU A 183 -6.88 19.75 5.98
N PHE A 184 -5.94 19.72 6.92
CA PHE A 184 -5.81 18.65 7.91
C PHE A 184 -7.02 18.55 8.86
N GLU A 185 -7.64 19.67 9.21
CA GLU A 185 -8.84 19.71 10.04
C GLU A 185 -10.05 19.07 9.35
N LYS A 186 -10.18 19.25 8.03
CA LYS A 186 -11.23 18.57 7.24
C LYS A 186 -10.97 17.07 7.16
N ALA A 187 -9.71 16.67 6.93
CA ALA A 187 -9.33 15.26 6.94
C ALA A 187 -9.62 14.59 8.29
N ASP A 188 -9.22 15.25 9.39
CA ASP A 188 -9.48 14.78 10.76
C ASP A 188 -10.97 14.59 11.04
N SER A 189 -11.79 15.56 10.65
CA SER A 189 -13.25 15.52 10.81
C SER A 189 -13.86 14.33 10.05
N LEU A 190 -13.45 14.12 8.79
CA LEU A 190 -13.93 13.00 7.99
C LEU A 190 -13.54 11.65 8.60
N LEU A 191 -12.26 11.47 8.98
CA LEU A 191 -11.79 10.21 9.57
C LEU A 191 -12.43 9.95 10.94
N SER A 192 -12.68 10.99 11.74
CA SER A 192 -13.38 10.88 13.03
C SER A 192 -14.84 10.45 12.88
N ALA A 193 -15.48 10.72 11.75
CA ALA A 193 -16.84 10.29 11.46
C ALA A 193 -16.93 8.83 10.97
N VAL A 194 -15.82 8.25 10.47
CA VAL A 194 -15.81 6.87 9.98
C VAL A 194 -16.02 5.88 11.12
N ARG A 195 -16.92 4.93 10.91
CA ARG A 195 -17.13 3.78 11.80
C ARG A 195 -16.79 2.52 11.02
N PRO A 196 -15.78 1.73 11.45
CA PRO A 196 -15.33 0.56 10.69
C PRO A 196 -16.40 -0.53 10.57
N ALA A 197 -17.29 -0.64 11.54
CA ALA A 197 -18.35 -1.66 11.57
C ALA A 197 -17.84 -3.05 11.11
N SER A 198 -18.55 -3.71 10.19
CA SER A 198 -18.15 -4.99 9.59
C SER A 198 -17.43 -4.86 8.25
N ASP A 199 -17.05 -3.65 7.84
CA ASP A 199 -16.34 -3.40 6.57
C ASP A 199 -14.82 -3.62 6.76
N GLU A 200 -14.32 -4.74 6.27
CA GLU A 200 -12.89 -5.10 6.38
C GLU A 200 -11.97 -4.11 5.66
N VAL A 201 -12.44 -3.51 4.55
CA VAL A 201 -11.66 -2.50 3.81
C VAL A 201 -11.49 -1.25 4.67
N VAL A 202 -12.56 -0.81 5.31
CA VAL A 202 -12.53 0.33 6.24
C VAL A 202 -11.71 0.01 7.48
N ALA A 203 -11.91 -1.17 8.08
CA ALA A 203 -11.16 -1.60 9.27
C ALA A 203 -9.64 -1.61 9.03
N ARG A 204 -9.21 -2.05 7.84
CA ARG A 204 -7.81 -2.03 7.41
C ARG A 204 -7.33 -0.64 7.02
N GLY A 205 -8.16 0.14 6.31
CA GLY A 205 -7.79 1.42 5.72
C GLY A 205 -7.76 2.58 6.71
N LEU A 206 -8.64 2.57 7.70
CA LEU A 206 -8.77 3.68 8.65
C LEU A 206 -7.51 3.93 9.51
N PRO A 207 -6.84 2.91 10.09
CA PRO A 207 -5.58 3.13 10.79
C PRO A 207 -4.49 3.70 9.86
N GLN A 208 -4.44 3.26 8.61
CA GLN A 208 -3.50 3.79 7.64
C GLN A 208 -3.81 5.25 7.27
N ALA A 209 -5.08 5.62 7.16
CA ALA A 209 -5.48 7.00 6.89
C ALA A 209 -5.09 7.94 8.05
N TRP A 210 -5.25 7.49 9.30
CA TRP A 210 -4.75 8.22 10.48
C TRP A 210 -3.23 8.38 10.48
N MET A 211 -2.50 7.31 10.10
CA MET A 211 -1.05 7.37 9.92
C MET A 211 -0.65 8.42 8.88
N ASN A 212 -1.33 8.44 7.73
CA ASN A 212 -1.05 9.37 6.64
C ASN A 212 -1.30 10.82 7.08
N LEU A 213 -2.39 11.09 7.80
CA LEU A 213 -2.68 12.40 8.34
C LEU A 213 -1.61 12.84 9.36
N GLY A 214 -1.26 11.96 10.30
CA GLY A 214 -0.23 12.28 11.30
C GLY A 214 1.14 12.55 10.65
N PHE A 215 1.51 11.78 9.63
CA PHE A 215 2.76 12.02 8.89
C PHE A 215 2.73 13.29 8.05
N ALA A 216 1.59 13.64 7.48
CA ALA A 216 1.42 14.90 6.78
C ALA A 216 1.58 16.10 7.73
N LEU A 217 0.99 16.02 8.93
CA LEU A 217 1.18 17.02 9.99
C LEU A 217 2.66 17.16 10.40
N ILE A 218 3.36 16.04 10.61
CA ILE A 218 4.80 16.04 10.92
C ILE A 218 5.60 16.72 9.81
N ASN A 219 5.35 16.36 8.55
CA ASN A 219 6.05 16.91 7.39
C ASN A 219 5.78 18.40 7.21
N ASP A 220 4.60 18.86 7.64
CA ASP A 220 4.20 20.27 7.64
C ASP A 220 4.64 21.04 8.90
N LYS A 221 5.58 20.49 9.70
CA LYS A 221 6.11 21.09 10.93
C LYS A 221 5.09 21.22 12.09
N GLN A 222 3.99 20.48 12.03
CA GLN A 222 2.92 20.49 13.05
C GLN A 222 3.02 19.24 13.95
N ALA A 223 4.23 18.88 14.41
CA ALA A 223 4.48 17.68 15.22
C ALA A 223 3.62 17.62 16.50
N ALA A 224 3.33 18.74 17.14
CA ALA A 224 2.46 18.80 18.30
C ALA A 224 1.01 18.36 17.99
N LYS A 225 0.46 18.73 16.83
CA LYS A 225 -0.86 18.23 16.41
C LYS A 225 -0.83 16.73 16.09
N ALA A 226 0.26 16.25 15.51
CA ALA A 226 0.43 14.82 15.26
C ALA A 226 0.49 14.01 16.57
N LEU A 227 1.16 14.52 17.62
CA LEU A 227 1.15 13.91 18.96
C LEU A 227 -0.28 13.72 19.47
N LEU A 228 -1.05 14.81 19.53
CA LEU A 228 -2.44 14.77 20.01
C LEU A 228 -3.31 13.82 19.18
N LEU A 229 -3.10 13.76 17.86
CA LEU A 229 -3.80 12.84 16.99
C LEU A 229 -3.51 11.38 17.39
N PHE A 230 -2.23 10.99 17.49
CA PHE A 230 -1.86 9.62 17.81
C PHE A 230 -2.26 9.23 19.23
N GLU A 231 -2.13 10.12 20.21
CA GLU A 231 -2.59 9.90 21.58
C GLU A 231 -4.10 9.66 21.63
N ARG A 232 -4.89 10.47 20.89
CA ARG A 232 -6.34 10.28 20.78
C ARG A 232 -6.69 8.92 20.16
N GLN A 233 -5.97 8.47 19.13
CA GLN A 233 -6.21 7.17 18.53
C GLN A 233 -5.82 6.02 19.46
N LEU A 234 -4.76 6.17 20.23
CA LEU A 234 -4.33 5.18 21.23
C LEU A 234 -5.28 5.11 22.44
N ALA A 235 -5.99 6.20 22.76
CA ALA A 235 -7.05 6.17 23.77
C ALA A 235 -8.26 5.33 23.33
N ILE A 236 -8.46 5.16 21.99
CA ILE A 236 -9.51 4.29 21.43
C ILE A 236 -9.02 2.83 21.37
N ASP A 237 -7.79 2.61 20.91
CA ASP A 237 -7.17 1.28 20.81
C ASP A 237 -5.71 1.33 21.25
N MET A 238 -5.46 0.97 22.52
CA MET A 238 -4.11 0.94 23.11
C MET A 238 -3.18 -0.10 22.51
N ASN A 239 -3.70 -1.05 21.72
CA ASN A 239 -2.90 -2.10 21.10
C ASN A 239 -2.69 -1.86 19.60
N ASN A 240 -2.91 -0.65 19.11
CA ASN A 240 -2.66 -0.32 17.71
C ASN A 240 -1.18 -0.04 17.46
N ALA A 241 -0.48 -1.01 16.86
CA ALA A 241 0.94 -0.92 16.57
C ALA A 241 1.30 0.27 15.66
N LEU A 242 0.45 0.57 14.64
CA LEU A 242 0.66 1.70 13.74
C LEU A 242 0.59 3.04 14.48
N MET A 243 -0.36 3.19 15.39
CA MET A 243 -0.50 4.43 16.17
C MET A 243 0.68 4.63 17.13
N HIS A 244 1.20 3.57 17.75
CA HIS A 244 2.44 3.65 18.53
C HIS A 244 3.65 4.05 17.67
N LEU A 245 3.77 3.52 16.46
CA LEU A 245 4.84 3.94 15.53
C LEU A 245 4.70 5.41 15.14
N GLY A 246 3.48 5.86 14.83
CA GLY A 246 3.18 7.25 14.52
C GLY A 246 3.50 8.19 15.67
N LEU A 247 3.07 7.82 16.89
CA LEU A 247 3.38 8.55 18.12
C LEU A 247 4.90 8.68 18.32
N GLY A 248 5.63 7.57 18.22
CA GLY A 248 7.09 7.59 18.37
C GLY A 248 7.78 8.49 17.34
N ARG A 249 7.28 8.54 16.09
CA ARG A 249 7.82 9.46 15.09
C ARG A 249 7.51 10.92 15.45
N ALA A 250 6.30 11.24 15.89
CA ALA A 250 5.92 12.59 16.30
C ALA A 250 6.73 13.04 17.52
N GLN A 251 6.94 12.17 18.50
CA GLN A 251 7.77 12.40 19.67
C GLN A 251 9.24 12.69 19.30
N LEU A 252 9.79 11.95 18.33
CA LEU A 252 11.17 12.17 17.86
C LEU A 252 11.32 13.53 17.20
N GLU A 253 10.39 13.95 16.35
CA GLU A 253 10.39 15.28 15.73
C GLU A 253 10.20 16.40 16.78
N ASN A 254 9.54 16.09 17.89
CA ASN A 254 9.36 17.00 19.03
C ASN A 254 10.49 16.88 20.09
N GLN A 255 11.60 16.22 19.75
CA GLN A 255 12.80 16.04 20.56
C GLN A 255 12.59 15.21 21.86
N ALA A 256 11.46 14.56 22.02
CA ALA A 256 11.16 13.66 23.14
C ALA A 256 11.72 12.24 22.87
N VAL A 257 13.06 12.14 22.84
CA VAL A 257 13.77 10.95 22.32
C VAL A 257 13.44 9.68 23.12
N ASP A 258 13.45 9.74 24.46
CA ASP A 258 13.16 8.56 25.30
C ASP A 258 11.72 8.07 25.12
N ALA A 259 10.75 8.99 25.03
CA ALA A 259 9.36 8.66 24.76
C ALA A 259 9.20 8.05 23.36
N ALA A 260 9.93 8.58 22.37
CA ALA A 260 9.92 8.07 21.00
C ALA A 260 10.42 6.61 20.94
N ILE A 261 11.51 6.31 21.65
CA ILE A 261 12.04 4.94 21.76
C ILE A 261 10.99 4.02 22.38
N ALA A 262 10.42 4.40 23.52
CA ALA A 262 9.42 3.59 24.22
C ALA A 262 8.18 3.30 23.34
N SER A 263 7.69 4.31 22.62
CA SER A 263 6.55 4.15 21.70
C SER A 263 6.89 3.22 20.53
N MET A 264 8.05 3.35 19.90
CA MET A 264 8.48 2.48 18.78
C MET A 264 8.76 1.05 19.23
N GLU A 265 9.37 0.84 20.42
CA GLU A 265 9.56 -0.49 21.03
C GLU A 265 8.20 -1.14 21.33
N ARG A 266 7.22 -0.35 21.84
CA ARG A 266 5.85 -0.84 22.04
C ARG A 266 5.21 -1.28 20.75
N ALA A 267 5.36 -0.50 19.66
CA ALA A 267 4.87 -0.86 18.33
C ALA A 267 5.43 -2.21 17.88
N LEU A 268 6.74 -2.43 18.00
CA LEU A 268 7.40 -3.69 17.64
C LEU A 268 7.02 -4.87 18.56
N LYS A 269 6.69 -4.60 19.83
CA LYS A 269 6.18 -5.63 20.74
C LYS A 269 4.79 -6.11 20.35
N ILE A 270 3.96 -5.23 19.80
CA ILE A 270 2.61 -5.57 19.33
C ILE A 270 2.69 -6.25 17.95
N ASP A 271 3.46 -5.68 17.04
CA ASP A 271 3.71 -6.24 15.69
C ASP A 271 5.22 -6.20 15.38
N SER A 272 5.90 -7.33 15.60
CA SER A 272 7.34 -7.48 15.35
C SER A 272 7.73 -7.33 13.88
N LYS A 273 6.75 -7.39 12.96
CA LYS A 273 6.96 -7.23 11.52
C LYS A 273 6.83 -5.78 11.06
N LEU A 274 6.44 -4.87 11.96
CA LEU A 274 6.29 -3.46 11.64
C LEU A 274 7.65 -2.82 11.31
N GLY A 275 7.71 -2.02 10.26
CA GLY A 275 8.94 -1.39 9.75
C GLY A 275 9.46 -0.23 10.60
N ALA A 276 9.59 -0.39 11.91
CA ALA A 276 9.98 0.69 12.83
C ALA A 276 11.51 0.84 13.02
N HIS A 277 12.31 -0.17 12.65
CA HIS A 277 13.73 -0.25 13.00
C HIS A 277 14.58 0.91 12.48
N TYR A 278 14.28 1.44 11.28
CA TYR A 278 15.01 2.60 10.77
C TYR A 278 14.84 3.85 11.66
N ARG A 279 13.61 4.16 12.07
CA ARG A 279 13.32 5.30 12.94
C ARG A 279 13.84 5.06 14.38
N LEU A 280 13.74 3.84 14.85
CA LEU A 280 14.28 3.43 16.14
C LEU A 280 15.80 3.57 16.16
N GLY A 281 16.49 3.20 15.08
CA GLY A 281 17.93 3.43 14.91
C GLY A 281 18.31 4.91 14.99
N ILE A 282 17.54 5.79 14.35
CA ILE A 282 17.72 7.25 14.45
C ILE A 282 17.51 7.71 15.90
N ALA A 283 16.47 7.25 16.58
CA ALA A 283 16.19 7.62 17.96
C ALA A 283 17.29 7.20 18.92
N TYR A 284 17.80 5.95 18.82
CA TYR A 284 18.94 5.50 19.63
C TYR A 284 20.21 6.27 19.30
N GLN A 285 20.47 6.59 18.03
CA GLN A 285 21.61 7.42 17.65
C GLN A 285 21.53 8.81 18.26
N THR A 286 20.34 9.43 18.25
CA THR A 286 20.08 10.73 18.86
C THR A 286 20.28 10.69 20.37
N LYS A 287 19.89 9.59 21.02
CA LYS A 287 20.14 9.35 22.46
C LYS A 287 21.61 9.11 22.80
N GLY A 288 22.47 8.76 21.83
CA GLY A 288 23.84 8.36 22.03
C GLY A 288 24.02 6.86 22.33
N ASP A 289 22.96 6.06 22.27
CA ASP A 289 23.03 4.60 22.45
C ASP A 289 23.51 3.93 21.16
N LYS A 290 24.83 4.01 20.95
CA LYS A 290 25.50 3.50 19.77
C LYS A 290 25.26 2.01 19.50
N PRO A 291 25.35 1.09 20.51
CA PRO A 291 25.10 -0.32 20.27
C PRO A 291 23.68 -0.61 19.75
N LYS A 292 22.66 0.00 20.35
CA LYS A 292 21.27 -0.19 19.94
C LYS A 292 20.96 0.46 18.60
N ALA A 293 21.56 1.62 18.29
CA ALA A 293 21.44 2.26 17.00
C ALA A 293 21.95 1.35 15.87
N ILE A 294 23.15 0.76 16.06
CA ILE A 294 23.74 -0.20 15.12
C ILE A 294 22.82 -1.39 14.89
N ALA A 295 22.36 -2.04 15.97
CA ALA A 295 21.48 -3.20 15.90
C ALA A 295 20.18 -2.87 15.14
N ALA A 296 19.57 -1.72 15.40
CA ALA A 296 18.33 -1.30 14.74
C ALA A 296 18.54 -1.04 13.23
N PHE A 297 19.61 -0.35 12.81
CA PHE A 297 19.92 -0.13 11.41
C PHE A 297 20.25 -1.45 10.67
N GLN A 298 21.00 -2.34 11.31
CA GLN A 298 21.27 -3.66 10.75
C GLN A 298 19.99 -4.46 10.57
N GLN A 299 19.12 -4.50 11.56
CA GLN A 299 17.82 -5.15 11.48
C GLN A 299 16.94 -4.54 10.36
N PHE A 300 16.93 -3.22 10.20
CA PHE A 300 16.24 -2.57 9.11
C PHE A 300 16.73 -3.06 7.74
N LEU A 301 18.03 -3.18 7.54
CA LEU A 301 18.65 -3.59 6.29
C LEU A 301 18.43 -5.08 5.95
N THR A 302 17.94 -5.90 6.87
CA THR A 302 17.57 -7.31 6.57
C THR A 302 16.32 -7.42 5.71
N TYR A 303 15.43 -6.42 5.75
CA TYR A 303 14.16 -6.43 5.01
C TYR A 303 13.98 -5.22 4.07
N SER A 304 14.89 -4.23 4.12
CA SER A 304 14.86 -3.05 3.23
C SER A 304 16.27 -2.79 2.70
N THR A 305 16.58 -3.40 1.55
CA THR A 305 17.93 -3.43 0.98
C THR A 305 18.22 -2.30 -0.01
N SER A 306 17.22 -1.52 -0.42
CA SER A 306 17.34 -0.46 -1.42
C SER A 306 16.49 0.77 -1.07
N GLY A 307 16.76 1.89 -1.76
CA GLY A 307 16.07 3.15 -1.58
C GLY A 307 16.71 4.08 -0.55
N LYS A 308 16.23 5.32 -0.49
CA LYS A 308 16.84 6.41 0.30
C LYS A 308 17.07 6.07 1.76
N SER A 309 16.11 5.41 2.42
CA SER A 309 16.25 5.03 3.83
C SER A 309 17.30 3.95 4.05
N ALA A 310 17.45 3.00 3.09
CA ALA A 310 18.48 1.97 3.15
C ALA A 310 19.87 2.57 2.93
N ASP A 311 19.99 3.50 2.00
CA ASP A 311 21.25 4.21 1.75
C ASP A 311 21.65 5.09 2.95
N ASP A 312 20.70 5.81 3.57
CA ASP A 312 20.94 6.57 4.80
C ASP A 312 21.32 5.66 5.98
N ALA A 313 20.64 4.52 6.16
CA ALA A 313 21.00 3.56 7.21
C ALA A 313 22.42 3.03 7.05
N ARG A 314 22.88 2.75 5.82
CA ARG A 314 24.25 2.35 5.55
C ARG A 314 25.26 3.46 5.88
N GLN A 315 24.96 4.70 5.51
CA GLN A 315 25.80 5.86 5.85
C GLN A 315 25.93 6.04 7.36
N ARG A 316 24.82 5.88 8.10
CA ARG A 316 24.82 5.95 9.57
C ARG A 316 25.62 4.83 10.21
N LEU A 317 25.52 3.60 9.73
CA LEU A 317 26.33 2.48 10.18
C LEU A 317 27.84 2.76 9.99
N ASN A 318 28.23 3.24 8.81
CA ASN A 318 29.60 3.62 8.53
C ASN A 318 30.09 4.74 9.47
N ALA A 319 29.27 5.76 9.71
CA ALA A 319 29.58 6.84 10.67
C ALA A 319 29.69 6.33 12.11
N LEU A 320 28.99 5.25 12.46
CA LEU A 320 29.12 4.56 13.75
C LEU A 320 30.30 3.58 13.79
N GLY A 321 31.11 3.47 12.73
CA GLY A 321 32.31 2.63 12.66
C GLY A 321 32.02 1.15 12.38
N VAL A 322 30.87 0.82 11.80
CA VAL A 322 30.48 -0.55 11.45
C VAL A 322 30.28 -0.64 9.94
N ALA A 323 30.92 -1.61 9.30
CA ALA A 323 30.70 -1.87 7.88
C ALA A 323 29.23 -2.25 7.62
N ALA A 324 28.57 -1.50 6.76
CA ALA A 324 27.19 -1.79 6.38
C ALA A 324 27.13 -3.02 5.47
N PRO A 325 26.04 -3.85 5.56
CA PRO A 325 25.79 -4.91 4.61
C PRO A 325 25.76 -4.38 3.17
N GLY A 326 26.39 -5.09 2.23
CA GLY A 326 26.40 -4.74 0.82
C GLY A 326 24.98 -4.66 0.24
N LYS A 327 24.80 -3.93 -0.87
CA LYS A 327 23.57 -4.02 -1.64
C LYS A 327 23.49 -5.45 -2.18
N SER A 328 22.48 -6.23 -1.74
CA SER A 328 22.12 -7.44 -2.48
C SER A 328 21.64 -7.00 -3.86
N GLY A 329 22.36 -7.44 -4.91
CA GLY A 329 22.04 -7.16 -6.29
C GLY A 329 20.71 -7.75 -6.73
#